data_3cceb80f3647a5717e57354a8499684c
#
_entry.id   3cceb80f3647a5717e57354a8499684c
#
_cell.length_a   1.000
_cell.length_b   1.000
_cell.length_c   1.000
_cell.angle_alpha   90.00
_cell.angle_beta   90.00
_cell.angle_gamma   90.00
#
_symmetry.space_group_name_H-M   'P 1'
#
loop_
_entity.id
_entity.type
_entity.pdbx_description
1 polymer ?
#
loop_
_entity_poly.entity_id
_entity_poly.type
_entity_poly.pdbx_seq_one_letter_code
_entity_poly.pdbx_strand_id
1 'polypeptide(L)'
;MKEFTPDVIVVGAGLAGLVATYELSRAGKRVLVLDQENRNNLGGQAFWSFGGIFLVDSPEQRRMGIHDCLELAQQDWTGSAQFDSPDDQDVWGRKWARAYVEGAAG
;
A
#
# COMPACT_ATOMS: atom_id res chain seq x y z
N MET A 1 -21.62 -13.88 -28.48
CA MET A 1 -20.98 -13.51 -27.20
C MET A 1 -21.30 -12.06 -26.94
N LYS A 2 -21.80 -11.70 -25.75
CA LYS A 2 -21.93 -10.28 -25.39
C LYS A 2 -20.52 -9.70 -25.24
N GLU A 3 -20.24 -8.65 -25.98
CA GLU A 3 -18.97 -7.93 -25.91
C GLU A 3 -18.82 -7.32 -24.50
N PHE A 4 -17.75 -7.67 -23.78
CA PHE A 4 -17.49 -7.11 -22.47
C PHE A 4 -16.82 -5.75 -22.65
N THR A 5 -17.54 -4.68 -22.32
CA THR A 5 -17.01 -3.32 -22.34
C THR A 5 -16.75 -2.88 -20.88
N PRO A 6 -15.50 -2.78 -20.43
CA PRO A 6 -15.19 -2.30 -19.10
C PRO A 6 -15.42 -0.79 -18.98
N ASP A 7 -15.75 -0.34 -17.76
CA ASP A 7 -15.78 1.08 -17.42
C ASP A 7 -14.38 1.59 -17.06
N VAL A 8 -13.53 0.70 -16.53
CA VAL A 8 -12.15 1.00 -16.12
C VAL A 8 -11.24 -0.17 -16.48
N ILE A 9 -10.04 0.14 -16.95
CA ILE A 9 -8.96 -0.82 -17.15
C ILE A 9 -7.88 -0.54 -16.10
N VAL A 10 -7.52 -1.54 -15.32
CA VAL A 10 -6.42 -1.52 -14.36
C VAL A 10 -5.26 -2.32 -14.93
N VAL A 11 -4.10 -1.70 -15.06
CA VAL A 11 -2.89 -2.35 -15.56
C VAL A 11 -1.99 -2.68 -14.38
N GLY A 12 -1.78 -3.98 -14.18
CA GLY A 12 -1.03 -4.54 -13.06
C GLY A 12 -1.94 -5.07 -11.93
N ALA A 13 -1.80 -6.36 -11.62
CA ALA A 13 -2.51 -7.05 -10.53
C ALA A 13 -1.62 -7.23 -9.29
N GLY A 14 -0.74 -6.29 -9.02
CA GLY A 14 -0.07 -6.13 -7.75
C GLY A 14 -1.01 -5.55 -6.68
N LEU A 15 -0.52 -5.34 -5.48
CA LEU A 15 -1.35 -4.90 -4.35
C LEU A 15 -2.15 -3.62 -4.66
N ALA A 16 -1.50 -2.60 -5.23
CA ALA A 16 -2.16 -1.34 -5.59
C ALA A 16 -3.28 -1.53 -6.63
N GLY A 17 -3.02 -2.31 -7.69
CA GLY A 17 -4.01 -2.60 -8.72
C GLY A 17 -5.18 -3.41 -8.20
N LEU A 18 -4.94 -4.38 -7.31
CA LEU A 18 -5.98 -5.19 -6.68
C LEU A 18 -6.86 -4.35 -5.73
N VAL A 19 -6.28 -3.44 -4.95
CA VAL A 19 -7.03 -2.51 -4.08
C VAL A 19 -7.88 -1.56 -4.94
N ALA A 20 -7.30 -0.96 -5.98
CA ALA A 20 -8.05 -0.11 -6.91
C ALA A 20 -9.22 -0.87 -7.56
N THR A 21 -8.98 -2.12 -8.00
CA THR A 21 -10.01 -2.98 -8.58
C THR A 21 -11.12 -3.27 -7.59
N TYR A 22 -10.77 -3.56 -6.35
CA TYR A 22 -11.74 -3.82 -5.27
C TYR A 22 -12.64 -2.59 -5.03
N GLU A 23 -12.06 -1.41 -4.86
CA GLU A 23 -12.81 -0.18 -4.61
C GLU A 23 -13.70 0.22 -5.80
N LEU A 24 -13.19 0.11 -7.03
CA LEU A 24 -13.96 0.37 -8.24
C LEU A 24 -15.13 -0.60 -8.38
N SER A 25 -14.90 -1.89 -8.10
CA SER A 25 -15.95 -2.91 -8.15
C SER A 25 -17.03 -2.65 -7.09
N ARG A 26 -16.64 -2.25 -5.88
CA ARG A 26 -17.60 -1.83 -4.84
C ARG A 26 -18.42 -0.61 -5.26
N ALA A 27 -17.83 0.28 -6.03
CA ALA A 27 -18.53 1.43 -6.63
C ALA A 27 -19.39 1.07 -7.85
N GLY A 28 -19.57 -0.23 -8.13
CA GLY A 28 -20.41 -0.73 -9.24
C GLY A 28 -19.80 -0.59 -10.62
N LYS A 29 -18.49 -0.36 -10.73
CA LYS A 29 -17.81 -0.27 -12.02
C LYS A 29 -17.43 -1.66 -12.56
N ARG A 30 -17.53 -1.84 -13.87
CA ARG A 30 -17.00 -3.01 -14.55
C ARG A 30 -15.51 -2.80 -14.78
N VAL A 31 -14.68 -3.61 -14.14
CA VAL A 31 -13.22 -3.46 -14.18
C VAL A 31 -12.61 -4.59 -14.98
N LEU A 32 -11.71 -4.24 -15.90
CA LEU A 32 -10.81 -5.18 -16.56
C LEU A 32 -9.42 -5.01 -15.96
N VAL A 33 -8.88 -6.10 -15.42
CA VAL A 33 -7.50 -6.11 -14.92
C VAL A 33 -6.62 -6.80 -15.96
N LEU A 34 -5.54 -6.14 -16.33
CA LEU A 34 -4.51 -6.67 -17.22
C LEU A 34 -3.22 -6.85 -16.43
N ASP A 35 -2.63 -8.03 -16.51
CA ASP A 35 -1.34 -8.33 -15.89
C ASP A 35 -0.47 -9.15 -16.83
N GLN A 36 0.85 -9.04 -16.68
CA GLN A 36 1.80 -9.85 -17.44
C GLN A 36 1.88 -11.30 -16.94
N GLU A 37 1.46 -11.52 -15.69
CA GLU A 37 1.52 -12.83 -15.05
C GLU A 37 0.27 -13.66 -15.34
N ASN A 38 0.41 -14.97 -15.27
CA ASN A 38 -0.73 -15.87 -15.31
C ASN A 38 -1.50 -15.87 -13.99
N ARG A 39 -2.68 -16.46 -13.98
CA ARG A 39 -3.60 -16.48 -12.83
C ARG A 39 -2.98 -17.01 -11.53
N ASN A 40 -2.01 -17.91 -11.61
CA ASN A 40 -1.40 -18.53 -10.43
C ASN A 40 -0.33 -17.65 -9.79
N ASN A 41 0.16 -16.65 -10.51
CA ASN A 41 1.27 -15.79 -10.12
C ASN A 41 0.85 -14.32 -9.91
N LEU A 42 -0.47 -14.06 -9.84
CA LEU A 42 -0.96 -12.71 -9.57
C LEU A 42 -0.57 -12.25 -8.16
N GLY A 43 -0.39 -10.95 -7.98
CA GLY A 43 -0.06 -10.34 -6.69
C GLY A 43 1.20 -9.47 -6.69
N GLY A 44 1.90 -9.42 -7.83
CA GLY A 44 3.10 -8.60 -7.99
C GLY A 44 4.20 -8.96 -6.97
N GLN A 45 4.89 -7.97 -6.43
CA GLN A 45 5.97 -8.19 -5.47
C GLN A 45 5.53 -8.88 -4.18
N ALA A 46 4.29 -8.70 -3.75
CA ALA A 46 3.76 -9.39 -2.57
C ALA A 46 3.67 -10.91 -2.76
N PHE A 47 3.45 -11.36 -3.99
CA PHE A 47 3.48 -12.79 -4.34
C PHE A 47 4.91 -13.34 -4.37
N TRP A 48 5.86 -12.61 -4.99
CA TRP A 48 7.23 -13.08 -5.21
C TRP A 48 8.17 -12.84 -4.03
N SER A 49 7.78 -11.99 -3.09
CA SER A 49 8.62 -11.57 -1.98
C SER A 49 7.88 -11.74 -0.65
N PHE A 50 8.29 -10.98 0.35
CA PHE A 50 7.62 -10.94 1.65
C PHE A 50 6.53 -9.87 1.64
N GLY A 51 5.30 -10.27 1.98
CA GLY A 51 4.20 -9.34 2.24
C GLY A 51 4.06 -9.08 3.74
N GLY A 52 4.14 -7.82 4.13
CA GLY A 52 3.94 -7.39 5.52
C GLY A 52 2.92 -6.27 5.61
N ILE A 53 2.26 -6.16 6.76
CA ILE A 53 1.40 -5.04 7.10
C ILE A 53 2.09 -4.24 8.21
N PHE A 54 2.29 -2.95 7.95
CA PHE A 54 2.78 -2.00 8.94
C PHE A 54 1.59 -1.39 9.67
N LEU A 55 1.59 -1.49 10.98
CA LEU A 55 0.54 -0.95 11.86
C LEU A 55 1.19 -0.16 12.98
N VAL A 56 0.54 0.93 13.40
CA VAL A 56 0.96 1.79 14.50
C VAL A 56 -0.09 1.74 15.60
N ASP A 57 0.33 1.42 16.82
CA ASP A 57 -0.54 1.36 18.01
C ASP A 57 -1.81 0.52 17.79
N SER A 58 -1.66 -0.61 17.12
CA SER A 58 -2.79 -1.51 16.83
C SER A 58 -3.31 -2.24 18.08
N PRO A 59 -4.56 -2.72 18.06
CA PRO A 59 -5.09 -3.55 19.15
C PRO A 59 -4.24 -4.79 19.42
N GLU A 60 -3.61 -5.35 18.41
CA GLU A 60 -2.71 -6.49 18.51
C GLU A 60 -1.44 -6.14 19.27
N GLN A 61 -0.81 -5.02 18.95
CA GLN A 61 0.37 -4.51 19.66
C GLN A 61 0.05 -4.27 21.13
N ARG A 62 -1.07 -3.62 21.43
CA ARG A 62 -1.52 -3.38 22.83
C ARG A 62 -1.75 -4.68 23.60
N ARG A 63 -2.36 -5.71 22.98
CA ARG A 63 -2.53 -7.04 23.61
C ARG A 63 -1.21 -7.75 23.91
N MET A 64 -0.20 -7.52 23.06
CA MET A 64 1.15 -8.07 23.27
C MET A 64 2.00 -7.24 24.24
N GLY A 65 1.48 -6.14 24.78
CA GLY A 65 2.22 -5.24 25.66
C GLY A 65 3.26 -4.39 24.93
N ILE A 66 3.12 -4.25 23.62
CA ILE A 66 3.98 -3.36 22.81
C ILE A 66 3.39 -1.95 22.91
N HIS A 67 4.22 -1.03 23.42
CA HIS A 67 3.88 0.38 23.49
C HIS A 67 4.36 1.08 22.22
N ASP A 68 3.41 1.57 21.45
CA ASP A 68 3.65 2.30 20.21
C ASP A 68 2.78 3.57 20.19
N CYS A 69 3.15 4.54 19.37
CA CYS A 69 2.34 5.73 19.11
C CYS A 69 2.76 6.36 17.79
N LEU A 70 1.91 7.24 17.28
CA LEU A 70 2.15 7.92 16.00
C LEU A 70 3.48 8.68 15.97
N GLU A 71 3.78 9.40 17.05
CA GLU A 71 5.00 10.20 17.18
C GLU A 71 6.26 9.34 17.15
N LEU A 72 6.26 8.22 17.87
CA LEU A 72 7.36 7.26 17.89
C LEU A 72 7.56 6.64 16.50
N ALA A 73 6.48 6.18 15.87
CA ALA A 73 6.54 5.59 14.54
C ALA A 73 7.04 6.59 13.48
N GLN A 74 6.65 7.86 13.56
CA GLN A 74 7.16 8.91 12.68
C GLN A 74 8.66 9.19 12.92
N GLN A 75 9.08 9.22 14.17
CA GLN A 75 10.48 9.40 14.54
C GLN A 75 11.35 8.27 14.00
N ASP A 76 10.94 7.03 14.23
CA ASP A 76 11.67 5.83 13.80
C ASP A 76 11.74 5.74 12.28
N TRP A 77 10.61 5.99 11.59
CA TRP A 77 10.59 5.97 10.14
C TRP A 77 11.51 7.03 9.55
N THR A 78 11.40 8.26 10.05
CA THR A 78 12.22 9.38 9.56
C THR A 78 13.70 9.15 9.85
N GLY A 79 14.03 8.63 11.03
CA GLY A 79 15.41 8.33 11.43
C GLY A 79 16.04 7.20 10.61
N SER A 80 15.23 6.23 10.17
CA SER A 80 15.70 5.09 9.38
C SER A 80 15.78 5.38 7.87
N ALA A 81 15.02 6.35 7.38
CA ALA A 81 14.85 6.59 5.95
C ALA A 81 16.02 7.35 5.30
N GLN A 82 16.97 7.85 6.09
CA GLN A 82 18.15 8.60 5.58
C GLN A 82 17.76 9.76 4.65
N PHE A 83 16.79 10.57 5.07
CA PHE A 83 16.36 11.77 4.34
C PHE A 83 17.36 12.91 4.55
N ASP A 84 18.52 12.81 3.94
CA ASP A 84 19.66 13.73 4.09
C ASP A 84 20.12 14.33 2.75
N SER A 85 19.33 14.24 1.72
CA SER A 85 19.66 14.80 0.40
C SER A 85 19.83 16.31 0.47
N PRO A 86 20.99 16.86 0.05
CA PRO A 86 21.28 18.28 0.11
C PRO A 86 20.41 19.14 -0.82
N ASP A 87 19.79 18.56 -1.82
CA ASP A 87 19.05 19.25 -2.88
C ASP A 87 17.53 19.13 -2.74
N ASP A 88 17.02 18.93 -1.53
CA ASP A 88 15.57 18.81 -1.26
C ASP A 88 14.86 17.69 -2.07
N GLN A 89 15.63 16.72 -2.58
CA GLN A 89 15.08 15.61 -3.36
C GLN A 89 14.19 14.70 -2.51
N ASP A 90 14.31 14.78 -1.16
CA ASP A 90 13.54 13.98 -0.22
C ASP A 90 12.15 14.54 0.14
N VAL A 91 11.76 15.69 -0.42
CA VAL A 91 10.48 16.34 -0.11
C VAL A 91 9.29 15.38 -0.28
N TRP A 92 9.23 14.66 -1.38
CA TRP A 92 8.16 13.70 -1.64
C TRP A 92 8.30 12.45 -0.78
N GLY A 93 9.52 11.96 -0.56
CA GLY A 93 9.79 10.85 0.36
C GLY A 93 9.28 11.14 1.76
N ARG A 94 9.56 12.32 2.31
CA ARG A 94 9.08 12.76 3.63
C ARG A 94 7.55 12.86 3.68
N LYS A 95 6.92 13.42 2.64
CA LYS A 95 5.46 13.51 2.56
C LYS A 95 4.79 12.14 2.53
N TRP A 96 5.33 11.21 1.74
CA TRP A 96 4.81 9.86 1.66
C TRP A 96 5.04 9.07 2.95
N ALA A 97 6.21 9.18 3.57
CA ALA A 97 6.50 8.56 4.85
C ALA A 97 5.49 8.99 5.91
N ARG A 98 5.23 10.30 6.01
CA ARG A 98 4.24 10.85 6.94
C ARG A 98 2.83 10.33 6.67
N ALA A 99 2.37 10.42 5.43
CA ALA A 99 1.03 9.95 5.04
C ALA A 99 0.85 8.44 5.29
N TYR A 100 1.91 7.65 5.07
CA TYR A 100 1.89 6.21 5.30
C TYR A 100 1.79 5.88 6.78
N VAL A 101 2.60 6.51 7.63
CA VAL A 101 2.58 6.30 9.08
C VAL A 101 1.24 6.76 9.69
N GLU A 102 0.73 7.93 9.27
CA GLU A 102 -0.58 8.42 9.70
C GLU A 102 -1.72 7.48 9.28
N GLY A 103 -1.67 6.93 8.07
CA GLY A 103 -2.66 5.98 7.56
C GLY A 103 -2.59 4.58 8.20
N ALA A 104 -1.46 4.23 8.84
CA ALA A 104 -1.26 2.96 9.53
C ALA A 104 -1.62 3.02 11.02
N ALA A 105 -1.88 4.20 11.55
CA ALA A 105 -2.34 4.39 12.92
C ALA A 105 -3.79 3.92 13.07
N GLY A 106 -4.05 3.06 14.06
CA GLY A 106 -5.36 2.45 14.35
C GLY A 106 -6.23 3.27 15.30
#